data_b7a0f15ede0ce55bb2c92c8d058a3443
#
_entry.id   b7a0f15ede0ce55bb2c92c8d058a3443
#
_cell.length_a   1.000
_cell.length_b   1.000
_cell.length_c   1.000
_cell.angle_alpha   90.00
_cell.angle_beta   90.00
_cell.angle_gamma   90.00
#
_symmetry.space_group_name_H-M   'P 1'
#
loop_
_entity.id
_entity.type
_entity.pdbx_description
1 polymer ?
#
loop_
_entity_poly.entity_id
_entity_poly.type
_entity_poly.pdbx_seq_one_letter_code
_entity_poly.pdbx_strand_id
1 'polypeptide(L)'
;MGFQPFAAYSSSTEARTRRGDVSTGVAAGASAPVVVVPESWPTGEPTGVVLVGIKRPDRSDALLAEAFEVAHSRGSRLLVMHAWRLPSGYDDIIGDRVAAEDWDARAHRELEECLAEWRTAYPDVEVEVRAVHDQAAHALVAASADADEMVLVRRARGIHLGATARAVMAHAHCPVRIVPADDTLRMPDLSLEDAGALSK
;
A
#
# COMPACT_ATOMS: atom_id res chain seq x y z
N MET A 1 -12.72 -19.58 19.99
CA MET A 1 -13.86 -19.30 19.08
C MET A 1 -13.30 -19.31 17.67
N GLY A 2 -13.70 -20.28 16.85
CA GLY A 2 -13.07 -20.52 15.56
C GLY A 2 -13.47 -19.51 14.51
N PHE A 3 -12.49 -18.97 13.83
CA PHE A 3 -12.64 -18.15 12.64
C PHE A 3 -13.04 -19.09 11.48
N GLN A 4 -14.23 -18.94 10.94
CA GLN A 4 -14.61 -19.66 9.74
C GLN A 4 -14.03 -18.97 8.50
N PRO A 5 -13.37 -19.68 7.60
CA PRO A 5 -12.89 -19.09 6.34
C PRO A 5 -14.09 -18.78 5.46
N PHE A 6 -14.08 -17.58 4.87
CA PHE A 6 -15.04 -17.14 3.87
C PHE A 6 -15.08 -18.14 2.71
N ALA A 7 -16.25 -18.66 2.42
CA ALA A 7 -16.50 -19.65 1.39
C ALA A 7 -16.02 -19.16 0.01
N ALA A 8 -15.13 -19.94 -0.60
CA ALA A 8 -14.78 -19.80 -2.00
C ALA A 8 -16.02 -20.04 -2.87
N TYR A 9 -16.40 -19.01 -3.63
CA TYR A 9 -17.45 -19.14 -4.64
C TYR A 9 -16.84 -19.87 -5.86
N SER A 10 -17.08 -21.16 -5.94
CA SER A 10 -16.71 -21.99 -7.06
C SER A 10 -17.84 -21.97 -8.09
N SER A 11 -17.60 -21.40 -9.27
CA SER A 11 -18.32 -21.76 -10.48
C SER A 11 -17.37 -21.83 -11.66
N SER A 12 -17.07 -23.05 -12.06
CA SER A 12 -16.43 -23.42 -13.31
C SER A 12 -17.31 -23.05 -14.50
N THR A 13 -16.74 -22.41 -15.50
CA THR A 13 -16.82 -22.67 -16.93
C THR A 13 -16.68 -21.38 -17.75
N GLU A 14 -15.71 -21.35 -18.64
CA GLU A 14 -15.62 -20.50 -19.85
C GLU A 14 -15.75 -18.97 -19.75
N ALA A 15 -14.86 -18.32 -18.97
CA ALA A 15 -14.63 -16.87 -19.14
C ALA A 15 -13.18 -16.46 -18.83
N ARG A 16 -12.24 -17.08 -19.50
CA ARG A 16 -10.80 -16.80 -19.31
C ARG A 16 -10.37 -15.39 -19.71
N THR A 17 -11.19 -14.65 -20.44
CA THR A 17 -10.88 -13.31 -20.97
C THR A 17 -11.52 -12.17 -20.15
N ARG A 18 -12.41 -12.43 -19.20
CA ARG A 18 -13.20 -11.41 -18.48
C ARG A 18 -12.91 -11.28 -16.98
N ARG A 19 -12.14 -12.17 -16.37
CA ARG A 19 -11.91 -12.14 -14.91
C ARG A 19 -11.09 -10.92 -14.46
N GLY A 20 -10.08 -10.52 -15.22
CA GLY A 20 -9.30 -9.32 -14.91
C GLY A 20 -10.11 -8.02 -14.97
N ASP A 21 -11.12 -7.95 -15.85
CA ASP A 21 -11.96 -6.76 -16.02
C ASP A 21 -12.93 -6.57 -14.86
N VAL A 22 -13.51 -7.63 -14.29
CA VAL A 22 -14.46 -7.53 -13.19
C VAL A 22 -13.78 -7.09 -11.90
N SER A 23 -12.68 -7.75 -11.52
CA SER A 23 -11.92 -7.39 -10.30
C SER A 23 -11.37 -5.97 -10.39
N THR A 24 -10.87 -5.59 -11.55
CA THR A 24 -10.37 -4.23 -11.84
C THR A 24 -11.50 -3.21 -11.78
N GLY A 25 -12.67 -3.53 -12.33
CA GLY A 25 -13.85 -2.67 -12.29
C GLY A 25 -14.38 -2.45 -10.87
N VAL A 26 -14.49 -3.51 -10.08
CA VAL A 26 -14.90 -3.44 -8.66
C VAL A 26 -13.91 -2.62 -7.86
N ALA A 27 -12.61 -2.94 -7.95
CA ALA A 27 -11.56 -2.21 -7.23
C ALA A 27 -11.47 -0.73 -7.65
N ALA A 28 -11.80 -0.42 -8.91
CA ALA A 28 -11.83 0.96 -9.40
C ALA A 28 -13.03 1.77 -8.90
N GLY A 29 -14.19 1.13 -8.67
CA GLY A 29 -15.45 1.81 -8.39
C GLY A 29 -15.91 1.76 -6.92
N ALA A 30 -15.38 0.85 -6.10
CA ALA A 30 -15.85 0.67 -4.73
C ALA A 30 -15.56 1.88 -3.84
N SER A 31 -16.48 2.19 -2.94
CA SER A 31 -16.30 3.22 -1.88
C SER A 31 -15.63 2.67 -0.61
N ALA A 32 -15.46 1.36 -0.52
CA ALA A 32 -14.78 0.67 0.57
C ALA A 32 -13.52 -0.05 0.06
N PRO A 33 -12.57 -0.41 0.93
CA PRO A 33 -11.44 -1.24 0.56
C PRO A 33 -11.88 -2.56 -0.09
N VAL A 34 -11.20 -2.95 -1.17
CA VAL A 34 -11.47 -4.19 -1.91
C VAL A 34 -10.23 -5.07 -1.88
N VAL A 35 -10.37 -6.31 -1.45
CA VAL A 35 -9.28 -7.30 -1.47
C VAL A 35 -9.43 -8.18 -2.70
N VAL A 36 -8.41 -8.19 -3.55
CA VAL A 36 -8.31 -9.08 -4.70
C VAL A 36 -7.34 -10.20 -4.36
N VAL A 37 -7.85 -11.43 -4.34
CA VAL A 37 -7.06 -12.62 -3.99
C VAL A 37 -6.60 -13.31 -5.27
N PRO A 38 -5.28 -13.55 -5.46
CA PRO A 38 -4.77 -14.34 -6.57
C PRO A 38 -5.33 -15.77 -6.54
N GLU A 39 -5.62 -16.34 -7.70
CA GLU A 39 -6.13 -17.72 -7.79
C GLU A 39 -5.13 -18.75 -7.28
N SER A 40 -3.83 -18.46 -7.43
CA SER A 40 -2.72 -19.31 -7.02
C SER A 40 -2.19 -19.01 -5.62
N TRP A 41 -2.91 -18.20 -4.81
CA TRP A 41 -2.43 -17.87 -3.47
C TRP A 41 -2.43 -19.10 -2.57
N PRO A 42 -1.26 -19.51 -2.04
CA PRO A 42 -1.17 -20.68 -1.21
C PRO A 42 -1.82 -20.46 0.16
N THR A 43 -2.51 -21.47 0.67
CA THR A 43 -3.03 -21.51 2.04
C THR A 43 -1.94 -21.98 3.01
N GLY A 44 -0.73 -21.40 2.93
CA GLY A 44 0.40 -21.73 3.79
C GLY A 44 0.35 -21.01 5.15
N GLU A 45 1.40 -21.23 5.95
CA GLU A 45 1.58 -20.46 7.18
C GLU A 45 1.83 -18.97 6.84
N PRO A 46 1.22 -18.02 7.59
CA PRO A 46 1.44 -16.60 7.38
C PRO A 46 2.93 -16.22 7.53
N THR A 47 3.39 -15.32 6.70
CA THR A 47 4.73 -14.73 6.80
C THR A 47 4.83 -13.69 7.93
N GLY A 48 3.68 -13.22 8.40
CA GLY A 48 3.56 -12.16 9.38
C GLY A 48 3.91 -10.78 8.82
N VAL A 49 3.74 -10.57 7.50
CA VAL A 49 4.11 -9.33 6.82
C VAL A 49 2.92 -8.74 6.09
N VAL A 50 2.61 -7.48 6.38
CA VAL A 50 1.74 -6.63 5.56
C VAL A 50 2.63 -5.67 4.77
N LEU A 51 2.53 -5.69 3.44
CA LEU A 51 3.28 -4.81 2.54
C LEU A 51 2.42 -3.61 2.15
N VAL A 52 2.94 -2.38 2.28
CA VAL A 52 2.27 -1.17 1.79
C VAL A 52 3.13 -0.44 0.77
N GLY A 53 2.55 -0.13 -0.39
CA GLY A 53 3.23 0.62 -1.46
C GLY A 53 2.89 2.10 -1.41
N ILE A 54 3.83 2.94 -1.01
CA ILE A 54 3.67 4.41 -0.95
C ILE A 54 4.26 5.05 -2.21
N LYS A 55 3.44 5.85 -2.90
CA LYS A 55 3.91 6.66 -4.02
C LYS A 55 4.25 8.09 -3.60
N ARG A 56 3.47 8.63 -2.68
CA ARG A 56 3.54 10.03 -2.25
C ARG A 56 3.33 10.08 -0.75
N PRO A 57 4.39 10.27 0.04
CA PRO A 57 4.29 10.34 1.49
C PRO A 57 3.29 11.41 1.96
N ASP A 58 3.29 12.58 1.30
CA ASP A 58 2.41 13.73 1.60
C ASP A 58 0.90 13.49 1.37
N ARG A 59 0.50 12.33 0.86
CA ARG A 59 -0.90 11.97 0.56
C ARG A 59 -1.17 10.49 0.81
N SER A 60 -0.68 9.98 1.91
CA SER A 60 -0.76 8.55 2.22
C SER A 60 -1.61 8.24 3.46
N ASP A 61 -2.30 9.22 4.06
CA ASP A 61 -3.00 9.03 5.33
C ASP A 61 -4.04 7.91 5.29
N ALA A 62 -4.94 7.91 4.30
CA ALA A 62 -5.93 6.84 4.16
C ALA A 62 -5.30 5.47 3.90
N LEU A 63 -4.20 5.44 3.13
CA LEU A 63 -3.44 4.23 2.86
C LEU A 63 -2.78 3.69 4.13
N LEU A 64 -2.14 4.58 4.90
CA LEU A 64 -1.45 4.23 6.12
C LEU A 64 -2.44 3.82 7.22
N ALA A 65 -3.58 4.50 7.35
CA ALA A 65 -4.64 4.12 8.28
C ALA A 65 -5.05 2.66 8.07
N GLU A 66 -5.35 2.29 6.83
CA GLU A 66 -5.75 0.92 6.50
C GLU A 66 -4.60 -0.07 6.71
N ALA A 67 -3.36 0.27 6.30
CA ALA A 67 -2.22 -0.61 6.42
C ALA A 67 -1.85 -0.89 7.88
N PHE A 68 -1.85 0.12 8.74
CA PHE A 68 -1.59 -0.04 10.17
C PHE A 68 -2.70 -0.83 10.87
N GLU A 69 -3.97 -0.57 10.53
CA GLU A 69 -5.10 -1.31 11.08
C GLU A 69 -5.03 -2.79 10.71
N VAL A 70 -4.70 -3.11 9.45
CA VAL A 70 -4.53 -4.50 9.01
C VAL A 70 -3.35 -5.16 9.72
N ALA A 71 -2.21 -4.49 9.84
CA ALA A 71 -1.03 -5.02 10.51
C ALA A 71 -1.30 -5.25 12.02
N HIS A 72 -1.91 -4.27 12.69
CA HIS A 72 -2.28 -4.36 14.11
C HIS A 72 -3.25 -5.51 14.38
N SER A 73 -4.35 -5.59 13.61
CA SER A 73 -5.38 -6.61 13.81
C SER A 73 -4.88 -8.04 13.61
N ARG A 74 -3.80 -8.22 12.85
CA ARG A 74 -3.18 -9.52 12.58
C ARG A 74 -1.95 -9.83 13.41
N GLY A 75 -1.44 -8.85 14.16
CA GLY A 75 -0.16 -8.96 14.84
C GLY A 75 1.01 -9.13 13.87
N SER A 76 0.91 -8.53 12.69
CA SER A 76 1.91 -8.58 11.63
C SER A 76 2.81 -7.36 11.66
N ARG A 77 4.04 -7.49 11.18
CA ARG A 77 4.89 -6.33 10.89
C ARG A 77 4.45 -5.63 9.60
N LEU A 78 4.72 -4.34 9.49
CA LEU A 78 4.40 -3.53 8.32
C LEU A 78 5.67 -3.23 7.52
N LEU A 79 5.73 -3.71 6.27
CA LEU A 79 6.78 -3.36 5.32
C LEU A 79 6.30 -2.19 4.46
N VAL A 80 6.86 -1.00 4.69
CA VAL A 80 6.57 0.21 3.92
C VAL A 80 7.57 0.31 2.78
N MET A 81 7.07 0.25 1.53
CA MET A 81 7.90 0.31 0.34
C MET A 81 7.62 1.56 -0.49
N HIS A 82 8.69 2.28 -0.84
CA HIS A 82 8.69 3.37 -1.80
C HIS A 82 9.63 3.06 -2.94
N ALA A 83 9.09 2.88 -4.14
CA ALA A 83 9.90 2.72 -5.33
C ALA A 83 10.02 4.07 -6.06
N TRP A 84 11.25 4.48 -6.32
CA TRP A 84 11.55 5.73 -7.01
C TRP A 84 12.36 5.49 -8.28
N ARG A 85 12.19 6.37 -9.25
CA ARG A 85 13.00 6.42 -10.48
C ARG A 85 13.24 7.86 -10.88
N LEU A 86 14.40 8.11 -11.44
CA LEU A 86 14.69 9.39 -12.07
C LEU A 86 13.95 9.48 -13.42
N PRO A 87 13.63 10.69 -13.91
CA PRO A 87 13.12 10.88 -15.27
C PRO A 87 14.07 10.25 -16.29
N SER A 88 13.52 9.56 -17.27
CA SER A 88 14.20 8.64 -18.19
C SER A 88 15.43 9.18 -18.96
N GLY A 89 15.67 10.48 -18.97
CA GLY A 89 16.89 11.06 -19.54
C GLY A 89 18.07 11.16 -18.57
N TYR A 90 17.84 10.90 -17.30
CA TYR A 90 18.83 11.00 -16.23
C TYR A 90 19.18 9.64 -15.61
N ASP A 91 18.29 8.66 -15.68
CA ASP A 91 18.49 7.31 -15.15
C ASP A 91 19.70 6.59 -15.82
N ASP A 92 19.95 6.90 -17.10
CA ASP A 92 21.06 6.32 -17.87
C ASP A 92 22.39 7.11 -17.69
N ILE A 93 22.34 8.36 -17.24
CA ILE A 93 23.50 9.26 -17.15
C ILE A 93 24.03 9.36 -15.72
N ILE A 94 23.16 9.27 -14.71
CA ILE A 94 23.50 9.36 -13.28
C ILE A 94 23.56 7.93 -12.71
N GLY A 95 24.29 7.04 -13.36
CA GLY A 95 24.81 5.81 -12.77
C GLY A 95 25.85 6.04 -11.68
N ASP A 96 25.98 7.28 -11.21
CA ASP A 96 26.89 7.63 -10.14
C ASP A 96 26.25 7.28 -8.79
N ARG A 97 26.88 6.32 -8.10
CA ARG A 97 26.50 5.83 -6.76
C ARG A 97 26.13 6.93 -5.79
N VAL A 98 26.82 8.07 -5.84
CA VAL A 98 26.62 9.20 -4.93
C VAL A 98 25.23 9.81 -5.08
N ALA A 99 24.74 9.99 -6.31
CA ALA A 99 23.42 10.55 -6.52
C ALA A 99 22.29 9.59 -6.08
N ALA A 100 22.47 8.29 -6.32
CA ALA A 100 21.48 7.28 -5.90
C ALA A 100 21.40 7.19 -4.36
N GLU A 101 22.52 7.24 -3.65
CA GLU A 101 22.58 7.22 -2.19
C GLU A 101 21.89 8.46 -1.58
N ASP A 102 22.05 9.64 -2.17
CA ASP A 102 21.39 10.86 -1.72
C ASP A 102 19.86 10.80 -1.93
N TRP A 103 19.40 10.23 -3.04
CA TRP A 103 17.99 10.05 -3.31
C TRP A 103 17.35 9.01 -2.38
N ASP A 104 18.02 7.90 -2.14
CA ASP A 104 17.57 6.88 -1.18
C ASP A 104 17.48 7.46 0.24
N ALA A 105 18.50 8.18 0.68
CA ALA A 105 18.52 8.80 2.00
C ALA A 105 17.39 9.86 2.15
N ARG A 106 17.10 10.60 1.09
CA ARG A 106 16.03 11.57 1.08
C ARG A 106 14.65 10.88 1.15
N ALA A 107 14.42 9.88 0.28
CA ALA A 107 13.19 9.12 0.26
C ALA A 107 12.93 8.44 1.61
N HIS A 108 13.99 7.90 2.23
CA HIS A 108 13.88 7.29 3.55
C HIS A 108 13.48 8.29 4.62
N ARG A 109 14.08 9.49 4.65
CA ARG A 109 13.70 10.54 5.60
C ARG A 109 12.24 10.99 5.42
N GLU A 110 11.80 11.23 4.17
CA GLU A 110 10.41 11.63 3.88
C GLU A 110 9.40 10.56 4.33
N LEU A 111 9.76 9.27 4.22
CA LEU A 111 8.94 8.18 4.73
C LEU A 111 8.93 8.11 6.26
N GLU A 112 10.07 8.23 6.92
CA GLU A 112 10.16 8.22 8.38
C GLU A 112 9.38 9.39 9.00
N GLU A 113 9.45 10.58 8.39
CA GLU A 113 8.66 11.74 8.81
C GLU A 113 7.14 11.45 8.69
N CYS A 114 6.72 10.87 7.57
CA CYS A 114 5.33 10.49 7.33
C CYS A 114 4.84 9.42 8.33
N LEU A 115 5.71 8.52 8.78
CA LEU A 115 5.37 7.40 9.66
C LEU A 115 5.43 7.73 11.15
N ALA A 116 6.00 8.87 11.55
CA ALA A 116 6.26 9.18 12.96
C ALA A 116 4.99 9.17 13.83
N GLU A 117 3.92 9.78 13.36
CA GLU A 117 2.63 9.81 14.07
C GLU A 117 1.98 8.42 14.12
N TRP A 118 2.06 7.66 13.04
CA TRP A 118 1.51 6.30 12.95
C TRP A 118 2.23 5.33 13.89
N ARG A 119 3.55 5.40 14.01
CA ARG A 119 4.33 4.60 14.97
C ARG A 119 3.93 4.91 16.40
N THR A 120 3.55 6.16 16.69
CA THR A 120 3.07 6.57 18.02
C THR A 120 1.67 6.03 18.29
N ALA A 121 0.80 6.03 17.27
CA ALA A 121 -0.57 5.54 17.39
C ALA A 121 -0.66 4.00 17.47
N TYR A 122 0.29 3.29 16.81
CA TYR A 122 0.35 1.83 16.77
C TYR A 122 1.72 1.31 17.25
N PRO A 123 2.02 1.43 18.57
CA PRO A 123 3.34 1.10 19.10
C PRO A 123 3.68 -0.40 19.06
N ASP A 124 2.69 -1.25 18.87
CA ASP A 124 2.81 -2.70 18.76
C ASP A 124 3.08 -3.19 17.32
N VAL A 125 2.97 -2.30 16.33
CA VAL A 125 3.27 -2.62 14.93
C VAL A 125 4.74 -2.35 14.63
N GLU A 126 5.51 -3.40 14.38
CA GLU A 126 6.88 -3.26 13.88
C GLU A 126 6.87 -2.76 12.45
N VAL A 127 7.56 -1.64 12.17
CA VAL A 127 7.58 -0.99 10.84
C VAL A 127 8.96 -1.00 10.25
N GLU A 128 9.12 -1.69 9.11
CA GLU A 128 10.31 -1.67 8.27
C GLU A 128 10.09 -0.75 7.06
N VAL A 129 11.05 0.13 6.77
CA VAL A 129 10.98 1.05 5.63
C VAL A 129 11.99 0.65 4.57
N ARG A 130 11.55 0.54 3.30
CA ARG A 130 12.40 0.29 2.14
C ARG A 130 12.16 1.32 1.05
N ALA A 131 13.19 2.10 0.75
CA ALA A 131 13.26 2.88 -0.48
C ALA A 131 14.06 2.06 -1.51
N VAL A 132 13.55 1.95 -2.74
CA VAL A 132 14.21 1.16 -3.79
C VAL A 132 14.23 1.90 -5.12
N HIS A 133 15.37 1.86 -5.80
CA HIS A 133 15.50 2.41 -7.15
C HIS A 133 15.02 1.37 -8.18
N ASP A 134 13.72 1.36 -8.45
CA ASP A 134 13.10 0.40 -9.37
C ASP A 134 11.74 0.92 -9.89
N GLN A 135 11.17 0.21 -10.86
CA GLN A 135 9.77 0.40 -11.24
C GLN A 135 8.85 -0.06 -10.11
N ALA A 136 7.93 0.80 -9.68
CA ALA A 136 7.04 0.51 -8.56
C ALA A 136 6.27 -0.82 -8.71
N ALA A 137 5.79 -1.14 -9.93
CA ALA A 137 5.09 -2.40 -10.15
C ALA A 137 6.02 -3.60 -9.99
N HIS A 138 7.25 -3.52 -10.49
CA HIS A 138 8.24 -4.61 -10.41
C HIS A 138 8.66 -4.85 -8.95
N ALA A 139 9.05 -3.79 -8.23
CA ALA A 139 9.45 -3.88 -6.83
C ALA A 139 8.33 -4.45 -5.94
N LEU A 140 7.10 -3.97 -6.11
CA LEU A 140 5.95 -4.42 -5.32
C LEU A 140 5.57 -5.87 -5.62
N VAL A 141 5.58 -6.28 -6.89
CA VAL A 141 5.32 -7.68 -7.27
C VAL A 141 6.39 -8.60 -6.68
N ALA A 142 7.67 -8.24 -6.77
CA ALA A 142 8.74 -9.02 -6.19
C ALA A 142 8.58 -9.16 -4.67
N ALA A 143 8.30 -8.05 -3.96
CA ALA A 143 8.12 -8.06 -2.51
C ALA A 143 6.85 -8.79 -2.05
N SER A 144 5.84 -8.94 -2.92
CA SER A 144 4.60 -9.64 -2.58
C SER A 144 4.76 -11.13 -2.36
N ALA A 145 5.90 -11.71 -2.76
CA ALA A 145 6.19 -13.13 -2.53
C ALA A 145 6.42 -13.44 -1.04
N ASP A 146 6.86 -12.45 -0.27
CA ASP A 146 7.19 -12.57 1.15
C ASP A 146 6.17 -11.86 2.05
N ALA A 147 4.97 -11.55 1.53
CA ALA A 147 3.92 -10.85 2.26
C ALA A 147 2.60 -11.64 2.28
N ASP A 148 1.84 -11.48 3.36
CA ASP A 148 0.52 -12.08 3.50
C ASP A 148 -0.57 -11.25 2.82
N GLU A 149 -0.37 -9.93 2.76
CA GLU A 149 -1.27 -9.01 2.08
C GLU A 149 -0.51 -7.76 1.66
N MET A 150 -0.89 -7.18 0.52
CA MET A 150 -0.39 -5.90 0.05
C MET A 150 -1.50 -4.86 0.08
N VAL A 151 -1.19 -3.66 0.59
CA VAL A 151 -2.12 -2.52 0.63
C VAL A 151 -1.67 -1.45 -0.35
N LEU A 152 -2.56 -1.04 -1.23
CA LEU A 152 -2.34 0.01 -2.22
C LEU A 152 -3.49 1.00 -2.23
N VAL A 153 -3.22 2.26 -2.54
CA VAL A 153 -4.25 3.28 -2.71
C VAL A 153 -4.67 3.40 -4.17
N ARG A 154 -5.96 3.52 -4.40
CA ARG A 154 -6.50 3.91 -5.70
C ARG A 154 -6.24 5.39 -5.96
N ARG A 155 -6.07 5.78 -7.22
CA ARG A 155 -5.99 7.20 -7.59
C ARG A 155 -7.28 7.95 -7.23
N ALA A 156 -7.15 9.16 -6.67
CA ALA A 156 -8.27 10.00 -6.27
C ALA A 156 -9.18 10.43 -7.43
N ARG A 157 -8.66 10.49 -8.65
CA ARG A 157 -9.41 10.94 -9.83
C ARG A 157 -9.52 9.86 -10.89
N GLY A 158 -10.75 9.55 -11.29
CA GLY A 158 -11.09 8.65 -12.39
C GLY A 158 -11.60 7.28 -11.94
N ILE A 159 -12.34 6.64 -12.85
CA ILE A 159 -12.93 5.32 -12.72
C ILE A 159 -11.93 4.18 -13.06
N HIS A 160 -10.65 4.52 -13.22
CA HIS A 160 -9.65 3.56 -13.63
C HIS A 160 -8.52 3.44 -12.59
N LEU A 161 -8.11 2.22 -12.34
CA LEU A 161 -6.90 1.93 -11.58
C LEU A 161 -5.66 2.39 -12.34
N GLY A 162 -4.68 2.92 -11.62
CA GLY A 162 -3.38 3.27 -12.18
C GLY A 162 -2.64 2.06 -12.74
N ALA A 163 -1.66 2.30 -13.63
CA ALA A 163 -0.88 1.22 -14.26
C ALA A 163 -0.20 0.30 -13.23
N THR A 164 0.37 0.87 -12.17
CA THR A 164 1.00 0.12 -11.07
C THR A 164 0.01 -0.82 -10.38
N ALA A 165 -1.17 -0.31 -9.96
CA ALA A 165 -2.17 -1.13 -9.29
C ALA A 165 -2.69 -2.27 -10.19
N ARG A 166 -2.90 -2.00 -11.49
CA ARG A 166 -3.30 -3.04 -12.45
C ARG A 166 -2.23 -4.12 -12.62
N ALA A 167 -0.97 -3.73 -12.75
CA ALA A 167 0.13 -4.67 -12.89
C ALA A 167 0.31 -5.52 -11.62
N VAL A 168 0.21 -4.89 -10.43
CA VAL A 168 0.26 -5.60 -9.15
C VAL A 168 -0.90 -6.58 -9.03
N MET A 169 -2.14 -6.16 -9.30
CA MET A 169 -3.30 -7.07 -9.24
C MET A 169 -3.20 -8.26 -10.18
N ALA A 170 -2.49 -8.11 -11.31
CA ALA A 170 -2.30 -9.18 -12.27
C ALA A 170 -1.19 -10.17 -11.90
N HIS A 171 -0.19 -9.74 -11.12
CA HIS A 171 1.06 -10.48 -10.93
C HIS A 171 1.50 -10.65 -9.47
N ALA A 172 0.82 -10.03 -8.50
CA ALA A 172 1.15 -10.20 -7.08
C ALA A 172 1.00 -11.66 -6.63
N HIS A 173 1.85 -12.07 -5.69
CA HIS A 173 1.87 -13.39 -5.10
C HIS A 173 1.03 -13.49 -3.81
N CYS A 174 0.54 -12.36 -3.30
CA CYS A 174 -0.34 -12.26 -2.14
C CYS A 174 -1.64 -11.51 -2.49
N PRO A 175 -2.68 -11.58 -1.64
CA PRO A 175 -3.87 -10.73 -1.72
C PRO A 175 -3.51 -9.25 -1.78
N VAL A 176 -4.23 -8.49 -2.62
CA VAL A 176 -4.02 -7.05 -2.82
C VAL A 176 -5.26 -6.29 -2.37
N ARG A 177 -5.11 -5.49 -1.32
CA ARG A 177 -6.13 -4.58 -0.82
C ARG A 177 -6.00 -3.23 -1.51
N ILE A 178 -7.03 -2.82 -2.21
CA ILE A 178 -7.11 -1.51 -2.88
C ILE A 178 -7.98 -0.58 -2.02
N VAL A 179 -7.35 0.43 -1.43
CA VAL A 179 -8.00 1.44 -0.61
C VAL A 179 -8.51 2.56 -1.50
N PRO A 180 -9.75 3.02 -1.34
CA PRO A 180 -10.22 4.24 -2.00
C PRO A 180 -9.32 5.42 -1.62
N ALA A 181 -8.96 6.27 -2.59
CA ALA A 181 -8.35 7.54 -2.22
C ALA A 181 -9.45 8.41 -1.61
N ASP A 182 -9.28 8.76 -0.37
CA ASP A 182 -10.13 9.74 0.27
C ASP A 182 -9.48 11.12 0.13
N ASP A 183 -10.12 11.98 -0.68
CA ASP A 183 -9.72 13.40 -0.79
C ASP A 183 -10.13 14.19 0.48
N THR A 184 -10.86 13.56 1.42
CA THR A 184 -11.45 14.21 2.60
C THR A 184 -10.76 13.88 3.91
N LEU A 185 -9.98 12.79 3.98
CA LEU A 185 -9.16 12.47 5.15
C LEU A 185 -7.85 13.28 5.13
N ARG A 186 -7.97 14.58 5.28
CA ARG A 186 -6.96 15.34 5.99
C ARG A 186 -7.13 14.96 7.48
N MET A 187 -6.05 14.56 8.14
CA MET A 187 -6.00 14.56 9.60
C MET A 187 -6.72 15.81 10.10
N PRO A 188 -7.65 15.71 11.06
CA PRO A 188 -8.21 16.91 11.63
C PRO A 188 -7.05 17.80 12.04
N ASP A 189 -7.03 19.01 11.50
CA ASP A 189 -6.08 20.05 11.85
C ASP A 189 -6.23 20.27 13.37
N LEU A 190 -5.35 19.67 14.14
CA LEU A 190 -5.21 19.95 15.58
C LEU A 190 -4.52 21.30 15.73
N SER A 191 -5.03 22.31 15.01
CA SER A 191 -4.66 23.68 15.23
C SER A 191 -5.08 24.06 16.64
N LEU A 192 -4.08 24.42 17.41
CA LEU A 192 -4.06 24.92 18.78
C LEU A 192 -4.97 26.17 19.02
N GLU A 193 -6.20 26.16 18.57
CA GLU A 193 -7.12 27.30 18.77
C GLU A 193 -8.01 27.18 20.02
N ASP A 194 -8.01 26.04 20.72
CA ASP A 194 -8.79 25.87 21.94
C ASP A 194 -8.02 26.06 23.27
N ALA A 195 -6.77 26.51 23.22
CA ALA A 195 -6.01 26.80 24.45
C ALA A 195 -6.23 28.22 25.01
N GLY A 196 -7.13 29.01 24.41
CA GLY A 196 -7.36 30.42 24.75
C GLY A 196 -8.61 30.77 25.56
N ALA A 197 -9.46 29.80 25.93
CA ALA A 197 -10.77 30.09 26.53
C ALA A 197 -10.93 29.79 28.04
N LEU A 198 -9.85 29.58 28.77
CA LEU A 198 -9.91 29.45 30.22
C LEU A 198 -9.02 30.47 30.92
N SER A 199 -9.31 31.76 30.67
CA SER A 199 -8.82 32.83 31.56
C SER A 199 -9.76 34.06 31.46
N LYS A 200 -10.86 33.97 32.18
CA LYS A 200 -11.53 35.13 32.82
C LYS A 200 -12.41 34.63 33.96
#